data_d6d89d48f6f00402e98bd677233ae8e1
#
_entry.id   d6d89d48f6f00402e98bd677233ae8e1
#
_cell.length_a   1.000
_cell.length_b   1.000
_cell.length_c   1.000
_cell.angle_alpha   90.00
_cell.angle_beta   90.00
_cell.angle_gamma   90.00
#
_symmetry.space_group_name_H-M   'P 1'
#
loop_
_entity.id
_entity.type
_entity.pdbx_description
1 polymer ?
#
loop_
_entity_poly.entity_id
_entity_poly.type
_entity_poly.pdbx_seq_one_letter_code
_entity_poly.pdbx_strand_id
1 'polypeptide(L)'
;MVWLILPAYSALPLMFLVPEITWFKAYFEAMSALTATGATALTGLEHLPVSVNIWRCFLQLIGGLGIMLLVVAVLPMLGLGGMQLYKTEMPGPMKDTKFTPRIAETARGLWGVYFLFSGACLLAYRWAGMSWADAFMHMCTTMGLGGFSSYDASFGHFNSPMIEWVAIVFMTLAGISFVRYFVVLRSRSILPISNDGEIRTYLGVLLASTLLVMALLLVHGVYEDWLETLRISAFHVVSLATTTGYAATDYAQWPVFAPILLMFLGCFAACAGSTGGGIKMVRMVLLVKQAQRELVRIIHPRVVNPVALGGTCLLYTSPSPRDGLLSRMPSSA
;
A
#
# COMPACT_ATOMS: atom_id res chain seq x y z
N MET A 1 -2.27 -16.19 16.27
CA MET A 1 -1.13 -16.39 17.20
C MET A 1 0.08 -15.56 16.82
N VAL A 2 0.67 -15.67 15.61
CA VAL A 2 1.89 -14.94 15.20
C VAL A 2 1.75 -13.42 15.38
N TRP A 3 0.67 -12.82 14.92
CA TRP A 3 0.37 -11.39 15.03
C TRP A 3 0.14 -10.87 16.46
N LEU A 4 0.05 -11.73 17.45
CA LEU A 4 -0.02 -11.34 18.86
C LEU A 4 1.32 -11.53 19.57
N ILE A 5 2.04 -12.61 19.25
CA ILE A 5 3.31 -12.97 19.89
C ILE A 5 4.46 -12.11 19.37
N LEU A 6 4.52 -11.90 18.04
CA LEU A 6 5.62 -11.17 17.43
C LEU A 6 5.69 -9.70 17.90
N PRO A 7 4.57 -8.94 17.97
CA PRO A 7 4.59 -7.60 18.57
C PRO A 7 4.96 -7.59 20.05
N ALA A 8 4.53 -8.60 20.83
CA ALA A 8 4.89 -8.71 22.24
C ALA A 8 6.41 -8.86 22.41
N TYR A 9 7.04 -9.71 21.58
CA TYR A 9 8.50 -9.84 21.57
C TYR A 9 9.20 -8.57 21.09
N SER A 10 8.68 -7.94 20.04
CA SER A 10 9.24 -6.71 19.47
C SER A 10 9.07 -5.48 20.38
N ALA A 11 8.17 -5.54 21.34
CA ALA A 11 7.99 -4.48 22.36
C ALA A 11 9.08 -4.49 23.42
N LEU A 12 9.78 -5.62 23.65
CA LEU A 12 10.79 -5.71 24.70
C LEU A 12 11.92 -4.67 24.58
N PRO A 13 12.55 -4.45 23.41
CA PRO A 13 13.57 -3.40 23.28
C PRO A 13 13.05 -2.00 23.64
N LEU A 14 11.78 -1.70 23.32
CA LEU A 14 11.17 -0.41 23.65
C LEU A 14 11.03 -0.23 25.17
N MET A 15 10.67 -1.29 25.88
CA MET A 15 10.54 -1.26 27.35
C MET A 15 11.88 -1.04 28.07
N PHE A 16 12.98 -1.54 27.48
CA PHE A 16 14.31 -1.35 28.09
C PHE A 16 14.93 0.01 27.76
N LEU A 17 14.59 0.58 26.59
CA LEU A 17 15.27 1.77 26.09
C LEU A 17 14.48 3.07 26.30
N VAL A 18 13.16 3.00 26.47
CA VAL A 18 12.32 4.18 26.69
C VAL A 18 11.93 4.26 28.15
N PRO A 19 12.40 5.28 28.90
CA PRO A 19 12.06 5.46 30.31
C PRO A 19 10.53 5.59 30.48
N GLU A 20 9.99 4.97 31.52
CA GLU A 20 8.58 5.09 31.95
C GLU A 20 7.53 4.63 30.91
N ILE A 21 7.93 3.96 29.84
CA ILE A 21 6.95 3.40 28.90
C ILE A 21 6.17 2.25 29.56
N THR A 22 4.85 2.28 29.46
CA THR A 22 4.03 1.16 29.93
C THR A 22 4.05 0.02 28.91
N TRP A 23 3.85 -1.24 29.39
CA TRP A 23 3.74 -2.41 28.50
C TRP A 23 2.73 -2.20 27.37
N PHE A 24 1.57 -1.63 27.67
CA PHE A 24 0.51 -1.40 26.67
C PHE A 24 0.97 -0.43 25.59
N LYS A 25 1.68 0.65 25.93
CA LYS A 25 2.22 1.60 24.93
C LYS A 25 3.31 0.94 24.08
N ALA A 26 4.23 0.20 24.69
CA ALA A 26 5.29 -0.50 23.97
C ALA A 26 4.73 -1.57 23.01
N TYR A 27 3.73 -2.33 23.47
CA TYR A 27 3.04 -3.31 22.65
C TYR A 27 2.26 -2.66 21.50
N PHE A 28 1.54 -1.56 21.77
CA PHE A 28 0.84 -0.78 20.75
C PHE A 28 1.80 -0.28 19.66
N GLU A 29 2.92 0.29 20.08
CA GLU A 29 3.95 0.81 19.18
C GLU A 29 4.55 -0.30 18.29
N ALA A 30 4.89 -1.45 18.89
CA ALA A 30 5.40 -2.61 18.16
C ALA A 30 4.36 -3.22 17.22
N MET A 31 3.10 -3.27 17.63
CA MET A 31 1.98 -3.73 16.78
C MET A 31 1.78 -2.79 15.60
N SER A 32 1.72 -1.48 15.86
CA SER A 32 1.59 -0.44 14.83
C SER A 32 2.74 -0.48 13.84
N ALA A 33 3.97 -0.70 14.33
CA ALA A 33 5.14 -0.85 13.48
C ALA A 33 5.03 -2.08 12.56
N LEU A 34 4.80 -3.26 13.13
CA LEU A 34 4.75 -4.53 12.37
C LEU A 34 3.57 -4.62 11.42
N THR A 35 2.45 -3.97 11.72
CA THR A 35 1.30 -3.91 10.82
C THR A 35 1.38 -2.76 9.81
N ALA A 36 2.49 -1.98 9.85
CA ALA A 36 2.67 -0.77 9.05
C ALA A 36 1.49 0.21 9.15
N THR A 37 0.91 0.32 10.35
CA THR A 37 -0.24 1.20 10.62
C THR A 37 0.20 2.66 10.79
N GLY A 38 1.37 2.91 11.41
CA GLY A 38 1.93 4.25 11.58
C GLY A 38 1.36 5.06 12.75
N ALA A 39 0.43 4.51 13.52
CA ALA A 39 -0.07 5.17 14.73
C ALA A 39 0.97 5.08 15.86
N THR A 40 1.30 6.20 16.49
CA THR A 40 2.27 6.26 17.61
C THR A 40 1.61 6.75 18.90
N ALA A 41 2.01 6.14 20.02
CA ALA A 41 1.65 6.57 21.36
C ALA A 41 2.81 7.34 22.04
N LEU A 42 3.93 7.51 21.35
CA LEU A 42 5.11 8.22 21.80
C LEU A 42 5.08 9.67 21.31
N THR A 43 5.61 10.57 22.10
CA THR A 43 5.78 12.00 21.82
C THR A 43 7.21 12.42 22.11
N GLY A 44 7.68 13.50 21.52
CA GLY A 44 9.07 13.94 21.67
C GLY A 44 10.05 12.99 21.00
N LEU A 45 9.71 12.50 19.81
CA LEU A 45 10.45 11.45 19.09
C LEU A 45 11.91 11.85 18.82
N GLU A 46 12.19 13.13 18.63
CA GLU A 46 13.54 13.68 18.44
C GLU A 46 14.43 13.56 19.69
N HIS A 47 13.85 13.43 20.87
CA HIS A 47 14.57 13.29 22.14
C HIS A 47 14.83 11.83 22.52
N LEU A 48 14.20 10.89 21.80
CA LEU A 48 14.42 9.47 22.03
C LEU A 48 15.78 9.01 21.49
N PRO A 49 16.37 7.97 22.09
CA PRO A 49 17.57 7.36 21.55
C PRO A 49 17.37 6.97 20.07
N VAL A 50 18.35 7.26 19.23
CA VAL A 50 18.29 6.95 17.79
C VAL A 50 18.01 5.45 17.54
N SER A 51 18.52 4.58 18.43
CA SER A 51 18.27 3.12 18.37
C SER A 51 16.78 2.76 18.49
N VAL A 52 16.01 3.50 19.28
CA VAL A 52 14.56 3.32 19.43
C VAL A 52 13.85 3.66 18.13
N ASN A 53 14.15 4.82 17.53
CA ASN A 53 13.56 5.24 16.27
C ASN A 53 13.97 4.32 15.11
N ILE A 54 15.23 3.87 15.06
CA ILE A 54 15.68 2.85 14.08
C ILE A 54 14.88 1.55 14.26
N TRP A 55 14.72 1.07 15.50
CA TRP A 55 13.96 -0.16 15.76
C TRP A 55 12.51 -0.05 15.30
N ARG A 56 11.81 1.02 15.64
CA ARG A 56 10.42 1.29 15.22
C ARG A 56 10.28 1.27 13.69
N CYS A 57 11.13 2.04 13.00
CA CYS A 57 11.11 2.14 11.54
C CYS A 57 11.50 0.82 10.87
N PHE A 58 12.47 0.09 11.41
CA PHE A 58 12.89 -1.22 10.91
C PHE A 58 11.79 -2.27 11.02
N LEU A 59 11.01 -2.25 12.12
CA LEU A 59 9.83 -3.10 12.24
C LEU A 59 8.80 -2.84 11.14
N GLN A 60 8.62 -1.59 10.70
CA GLN A 60 7.74 -1.28 9.57
C GLN A 60 8.26 -1.84 8.24
N LEU A 61 9.58 -1.80 8.01
CA LEU A 61 10.18 -2.42 6.84
C LEU A 61 9.90 -3.92 6.79
N ILE A 62 10.12 -4.61 7.91
CA ILE A 62 9.83 -6.05 8.05
C ILE A 62 8.33 -6.32 7.91
N GLY A 63 7.50 -5.48 8.49
CA GLY A 63 6.05 -5.61 8.44
C GLY A 63 5.48 -5.54 7.03
N GLY A 64 5.89 -4.52 6.26
CA GLY A 64 5.51 -4.38 4.86
C GLY A 64 5.96 -5.55 3.99
N LEU A 65 7.16 -6.07 4.26
CA LEU A 65 7.72 -7.24 3.59
C LEU A 65 7.05 -8.54 4.06
N GLY A 66 6.76 -8.64 5.36
CA GLY A 66 6.21 -9.84 5.99
C GLY A 66 4.82 -10.20 5.48
N ILE A 67 3.95 -9.21 5.30
CA ILE A 67 2.60 -9.43 4.75
C ILE A 67 2.66 -9.99 3.34
N MET A 68 3.51 -9.42 2.48
CA MET A 68 3.69 -9.93 1.11
C MET A 68 4.19 -11.36 1.07
N LEU A 69 5.09 -11.71 1.97
CA LEU A 69 5.68 -13.04 2.02
C LEU A 69 4.77 -14.07 2.64
N LEU A 70 4.03 -13.69 3.68
CA LEU A 70 3.06 -14.58 4.30
C LEU A 70 2.05 -15.06 3.27
N VAL A 71 1.58 -14.17 2.40
CA VAL A 71 0.66 -14.50 1.32
C VAL A 71 1.30 -15.43 0.28
N VAL A 72 2.56 -15.21 -0.08
CA VAL A 72 3.22 -16.01 -1.14
C VAL A 72 3.82 -17.32 -0.62
N ALA A 73 4.35 -17.35 0.59
CA ALA A 73 5.11 -18.48 1.12
C ALA A 73 4.28 -19.45 1.98
N VAL A 74 3.35 -18.95 2.78
CA VAL A 74 2.65 -19.78 3.77
C VAL A 74 1.36 -20.38 3.22
N LEU A 75 0.62 -19.66 2.39
CA LEU A 75 -0.65 -20.15 1.84
C LEU A 75 -0.53 -21.43 1.02
N PRO A 76 0.47 -21.59 0.12
CA PRO A 76 0.65 -22.85 -0.60
C PRO A 76 1.13 -24.00 0.28
N MET A 77 1.84 -23.71 1.39
CA MET A 77 2.34 -24.75 2.31
C MET A 77 1.24 -25.38 3.16
N LEU A 78 0.13 -24.68 3.36
CA LEU A 78 -0.99 -25.17 4.18
C LEU A 78 -1.83 -26.26 3.49
N GLY A 79 -1.60 -26.59 2.23
CA GLY A 79 -2.14 -27.77 1.53
C GLY A 79 -3.67 -27.85 1.42
N LEU A 80 -4.39 -27.23 2.30
CA LEU A 80 -5.84 -27.24 2.44
C LEU A 80 -6.43 -25.88 2.01
N GLY A 81 -6.84 -25.79 0.76
CA GLY A 81 -7.53 -24.59 0.27
C GLY A 81 -6.67 -23.32 0.11
N GLY A 82 -5.35 -23.41 0.32
CA GLY A 82 -4.43 -22.28 0.18
C GLY A 82 -4.49 -21.63 -1.20
N MET A 83 -4.78 -22.42 -2.25
CA MET A 83 -5.03 -21.87 -3.59
C MET A 83 -6.33 -21.06 -3.67
N GLN A 84 -7.34 -21.38 -2.88
CA GLN A 84 -8.60 -20.60 -2.88
C GLN A 84 -8.43 -19.27 -2.13
N LEU A 85 -7.74 -19.26 -0.99
CA LEU A 85 -7.41 -18.04 -0.26
C LEU A 85 -6.46 -17.13 -1.06
N TYR A 86 -5.46 -17.71 -1.72
CA TYR A 86 -4.58 -16.99 -2.65
C TYR A 86 -5.37 -16.35 -3.80
N LYS A 87 -6.36 -17.07 -4.35
CA LYS A 87 -7.30 -16.52 -5.35
C LYS A 87 -8.19 -15.41 -4.79
N THR A 88 -8.45 -15.39 -3.49
CA THR A 88 -9.28 -14.38 -2.82
C THR A 88 -8.48 -13.14 -2.43
N GLU A 89 -7.24 -13.32 -1.97
CA GLU A 89 -6.35 -12.21 -1.56
C GLU A 89 -5.69 -11.51 -2.74
N MET A 90 -5.49 -12.20 -3.87
CA MET A 90 -4.99 -11.63 -5.12
C MET A 90 -5.97 -11.85 -6.27
N PRO A 91 -7.13 -11.17 -6.29
CA PRO A 91 -8.05 -11.24 -7.42
C PRO A 91 -7.47 -10.43 -8.58
N GLY A 92 -6.98 -11.11 -9.61
CA GLY A 92 -6.47 -10.47 -10.82
C GLY A 92 -6.24 -11.46 -11.95
N PRO A 93 -6.03 -11.00 -13.18
CA PRO A 93 -5.79 -11.84 -14.36
C PRO A 93 -4.50 -12.67 -14.31
N MET A 94 -3.74 -12.58 -13.21
CA MET A 94 -2.51 -13.36 -13.00
C MET A 94 -2.74 -14.83 -12.61
N LYS A 95 -3.98 -15.32 -12.64
CA LYS A 95 -4.32 -16.73 -12.30
C LYS A 95 -3.64 -17.77 -13.20
N ASP A 96 -3.27 -17.40 -14.42
CA ASP A 96 -2.78 -18.33 -15.44
C ASP A 96 -1.30 -18.23 -15.74
N THR A 97 -0.58 -17.25 -15.19
CA THR A 97 0.89 -17.31 -15.23
C THR A 97 1.36 -18.32 -14.20
N LYS A 98 1.78 -19.48 -14.66
CA LYS A 98 2.47 -20.49 -13.86
C LYS A 98 3.65 -19.80 -13.17
N PHE A 99 3.43 -19.32 -11.93
CA PHE A 99 4.53 -18.94 -11.09
C PHE A 99 5.45 -20.14 -10.95
N THR A 100 6.74 -19.92 -11.08
CA THR A 100 7.78 -20.94 -10.97
C THR A 100 7.43 -21.95 -9.87
N PRO A 101 7.62 -23.25 -10.10
CA PRO A 101 7.17 -24.32 -9.20
C PRO A 101 7.78 -24.27 -7.80
N ARG A 102 8.69 -23.33 -7.54
CA ARG A 102 9.34 -23.12 -6.24
C ARG A 102 8.94 -21.77 -5.63
N ILE A 103 7.98 -21.81 -4.70
CA ILE A 103 7.52 -20.68 -3.88
C ILE A 103 8.69 -19.88 -3.28
N ALA A 104 9.73 -20.59 -2.82
CA ALA A 104 10.94 -19.98 -2.28
C ALA A 104 11.72 -19.14 -3.31
N GLU A 105 11.65 -19.48 -4.59
CA GLU A 105 12.32 -18.72 -5.66
C GLU A 105 11.56 -17.43 -5.97
N THR A 106 10.23 -17.50 -6.00
CA THR A 106 9.38 -16.30 -6.15
C THR A 106 9.54 -15.36 -4.96
N ALA A 107 9.55 -15.88 -3.73
CA ALA A 107 9.75 -15.11 -2.52
C ALA A 107 11.11 -14.39 -2.53
N ARG A 108 12.19 -15.09 -2.87
CA ARG A 108 13.53 -14.50 -3.01
C ARG A 108 13.57 -13.40 -4.08
N GLY A 109 12.87 -13.59 -5.19
CA GLY A 109 12.78 -12.59 -6.25
C GLY A 109 12.06 -11.32 -5.79
N LEU A 110 10.94 -11.45 -5.07
CA LEU A 110 10.21 -10.32 -4.51
C LEU A 110 11.04 -9.57 -3.45
N TRP A 111 11.77 -10.30 -2.60
CA TRP A 111 12.71 -9.70 -1.65
C TRP A 111 13.80 -8.91 -2.35
N GLY A 112 14.39 -9.50 -3.40
CA GLY A 112 15.40 -8.81 -4.19
C GLY A 112 14.91 -7.48 -4.75
N VAL A 113 13.69 -7.46 -5.30
CA VAL A 113 13.06 -6.23 -5.80
C VAL A 113 12.82 -5.23 -4.66
N TYR A 114 12.28 -5.68 -3.54
CA TYR A 114 11.99 -4.82 -2.40
C TYR A 114 13.28 -4.17 -1.85
N PHE A 115 14.34 -4.95 -1.64
CA PHE A 115 15.62 -4.42 -1.16
C PHE A 115 16.32 -3.53 -2.20
N LEU A 116 16.15 -3.80 -3.52
CA LEU A 116 16.66 -2.93 -4.57
C LEU A 116 16.01 -1.54 -4.49
N PHE A 117 14.69 -1.49 -4.40
CA PHE A 117 13.97 -0.21 -4.24
C PHE A 117 14.28 0.47 -2.90
N SER A 118 14.42 -0.31 -1.82
CA SER A 118 14.82 0.22 -0.50
C SER A 118 16.22 0.86 -0.57
N GLY A 119 17.19 0.20 -1.20
CA GLY A 119 18.52 0.77 -1.40
C GLY A 119 18.51 2.03 -2.25
N ALA A 120 17.73 2.05 -3.34
CA ALA A 120 17.57 3.25 -4.17
C ALA A 120 16.90 4.40 -3.38
N CYS A 121 15.89 4.11 -2.56
CA CYS A 121 15.22 5.08 -1.71
C CYS A 121 16.17 5.68 -0.66
N LEU A 122 16.97 4.83 0.01
CA LEU A 122 18.00 5.26 0.97
C LEU A 122 18.98 6.26 0.33
N LEU A 123 19.53 5.90 -0.84
CA LEU A 123 20.48 6.74 -1.55
C LEU A 123 19.83 8.05 -2.03
N ALA A 124 18.58 8.01 -2.49
CA ALA A 124 17.85 9.19 -2.90
C ALA A 124 17.59 10.16 -1.73
N TYR A 125 17.17 9.66 -0.56
CA TYR A 125 17.03 10.50 0.64
C TYR A 125 18.36 11.07 1.11
N ARG A 126 19.44 10.27 1.06
CA ARG A 126 20.78 10.77 1.38
C ARG A 126 21.22 11.88 0.43
N TRP A 127 20.96 11.70 -0.86
CA TRP A 127 21.27 12.71 -1.89
C TRP A 127 20.41 13.99 -1.70
N ALA A 128 19.15 13.84 -1.28
CA ALA A 128 18.25 14.96 -0.98
C ALA A 128 18.65 15.76 0.27
N GLY A 129 19.67 15.32 1.04
CA GLY A 129 20.23 16.04 2.17
C GLY A 129 19.93 15.47 3.55
N MET A 130 19.24 14.32 3.68
CA MET A 130 19.03 13.66 4.96
C MET A 130 20.35 13.13 5.56
N SER A 131 20.43 13.03 6.88
CA SER A 131 21.48 12.26 7.54
C SER A 131 21.38 10.77 7.18
N TRP A 132 22.44 9.98 7.35
CA TRP A 132 22.37 8.53 7.10
C TRP A 132 21.34 7.83 7.98
N ALA A 133 21.20 8.25 9.23
CA ALA A 133 20.23 7.69 10.18
C ALA A 133 18.80 8.02 9.74
N ASP A 134 18.51 9.29 9.41
CA ASP A 134 17.19 9.71 8.95
C ASP A 134 16.84 9.07 7.61
N ALA A 135 17.79 9.03 6.66
CA ALA A 135 17.58 8.38 5.36
C ALA A 135 17.24 6.89 5.53
N PHE A 136 17.90 6.19 6.45
CA PHE A 136 17.60 4.79 6.77
C PHE A 136 16.20 4.64 7.39
N MET A 137 15.88 5.44 8.39
CA MET A 137 14.58 5.38 9.07
C MET A 137 13.43 5.68 8.10
N HIS A 138 13.53 6.77 7.34
CA HIS A 138 12.48 7.14 6.39
C HIS A 138 12.41 6.21 5.17
N MET A 139 13.53 5.61 4.73
CA MET A 139 13.50 4.54 3.74
C MET A 139 12.68 3.35 4.22
N CYS A 140 12.91 2.90 5.46
CA CYS A 140 12.17 1.79 6.04
C CYS A 140 10.65 2.04 6.03
N THR A 141 10.25 3.22 6.45
CA THR A 141 8.84 3.59 6.62
C THR A 141 8.17 3.98 5.31
N THR A 142 8.92 4.55 4.35
CA THR A 142 8.43 4.84 2.98
C THR A 142 8.18 3.55 2.20
N MET A 143 9.13 2.60 2.22
CA MET A 143 8.97 1.34 1.49
C MET A 143 7.94 0.41 2.14
N GLY A 144 7.81 0.47 3.48
CA GLY A 144 6.77 -0.22 4.23
C GLY A 144 5.40 0.43 4.13
N LEU A 145 5.29 1.67 3.63
CA LEU A 145 4.09 2.52 3.61
C LEU A 145 3.46 2.62 5.01
N GLY A 146 4.30 2.79 6.04
CA GLY A 146 3.85 2.78 7.43
C GLY A 146 3.88 4.13 8.14
N GLY A 147 4.59 5.13 7.62
CA GLY A 147 4.50 6.54 8.03
C GLY A 147 5.16 6.93 9.35
N PHE A 148 5.90 6.06 10.02
CA PHE A 148 6.69 6.47 11.16
C PHE A 148 7.80 7.44 10.77
N SER A 149 8.04 8.42 11.62
CA SER A 149 9.14 9.37 11.51
C SER A 149 9.96 9.37 12.81
N SER A 150 11.16 9.91 12.74
CA SER A 150 12.01 10.23 13.89
C SER A 150 11.65 11.58 14.52
N TYR A 151 10.71 12.32 13.95
CA TYR A 151 10.30 13.65 14.36
C TYR A 151 8.78 13.72 14.53
N ASP A 152 8.32 14.44 15.57
CA ASP A 152 6.89 14.65 15.82
C ASP A 152 6.21 15.43 14.69
N ALA A 153 6.93 16.37 14.06
CA ALA A 153 6.46 17.13 12.90
C ALA A 153 6.51 16.32 11.59
N SER A 154 6.89 15.02 11.61
CA SER A 154 7.04 14.18 10.45
C SER A 154 7.93 14.85 9.37
N PHE A 155 7.50 14.88 8.09
CA PHE A 155 8.26 15.51 7.01
C PHE A 155 8.35 17.04 7.12
N GLY A 156 7.44 17.67 7.86
CA GLY A 156 7.50 19.12 8.15
C GLY A 156 8.80 19.56 8.85
N HIS A 157 9.46 18.64 9.59
CA HIS A 157 10.74 18.92 10.21
C HIS A 157 11.84 19.26 9.19
N PHE A 158 11.88 18.58 8.05
CA PHE A 158 12.97 18.76 7.07
C PHE A 158 12.84 20.04 6.27
N ASN A 159 11.63 20.57 6.09
CA ASN A 159 11.32 21.77 5.32
C ASN A 159 12.11 21.82 3.99
N SER A 160 12.20 20.69 3.28
CA SER A 160 12.99 20.53 2.06
C SER A 160 12.13 19.99 0.92
N PRO A 161 11.92 20.81 -0.13
CA PRO A 161 11.17 20.38 -1.31
C PRO A 161 11.72 19.10 -1.96
N MET A 162 13.06 18.94 -1.96
CA MET A 162 13.72 17.79 -2.58
C MET A 162 13.37 16.49 -1.84
N ILE A 163 13.37 16.51 -0.50
CA ILE A 163 13.04 15.37 0.34
C ILE A 163 11.59 14.95 0.12
N GLU A 164 10.66 15.91 0.02
CA GLU A 164 9.26 15.65 -0.24
C GLU A 164 9.04 15.01 -1.63
N TRP A 165 9.71 15.51 -2.68
CA TRP A 165 9.62 14.90 -4.02
C TRP A 165 10.15 13.47 -4.05
N VAL A 166 11.26 13.19 -3.35
CA VAL A 166 11.78 11.82 -3.21
C VAL A 166 10.74 10.93 -2.53
N ALA A 167 10.11 11.41 -1.44
CA ALA A 167 9.06 10.68 -0.76
C ALA A 167 7.87 10.38 -1.68
N ILE A 168 7.36 11.38 -2.42
CA ILE A 168 6.25 11.22 -3.37
C ILE A 168 6.55 10.10 -4.37
N VAL A 169 7.75 10.13 -4.97
CA VAL A 169 8.16 9.11 -5.96
C VAL A 169 8.19 7.72 -5.34
N PHE A 170 8.88 7.55 -4.20
CA PHE A 170 9.04 6.21 -3.61
C PHE A 170 7.76 5.68 -2.95
N MET A 171 6.91 6.52 -2.35
CA MET A 171 5.57 6.11 -1.89
C MET A 171 4.69 5.65 -3.07
N THR A 172 4.72 6.40 -4.18
CA THR A 172 3.99 6.01 -5.40
C THR A 172 4.48 4.66 -5.94
N LEU A 173 5.79 4.44 -5.99
CA LEU A 173 6.39 3.19 -6.44
C LEU A 173 6.05 2.02 -5.49
N ALA A 174 6.12 2.23 -4.17
CA ALA A 174 5.77 1.23 -3.17
C ALA A 174 4.27 0.87 -3.17
N GLY A 175 3.40 1.80 -3.60
CA GLY A 175 1.98 1.58 -3.81
C GLY A 175 1.64 0.70 -5.03
N ILE A 176 2.59 0.43 -5.91
CA ILE A 176 2.43 -0.48 -7.06
C ILE A 176 2.80 -1.91 -6.65
N SER A 177 2.21 -2.89 -7.33
CA SER A 177 2.45 -4.31 -7.08
C SER A 177 3.92 -4.72 -7.30
N PHE A 178 4.59 -5.23 -6.25
CA PHE A 178 5.96 -5.74 -6.34
C PHE A 178 6.09 -6.95 -7.26
N VAL A 179 5.03 -7.72 -7.43
CA VAL A 179 4.98 -8.83 -8.39
C VAL A 179 5.17 -8.32 -9.83
N ARG A 180 4.60 -7.16 -10.17
CA ARG A 180 4.78 -6.56 -11.50
C ARG A 180 6.21 -6.13 -11.75
N TYR A 181 6.87 -5.55 -10.75
CA TYR A 181 8.30 -5.21 -10.85
C TYR A 181 9.16 -6.46 -11.05
N PHE A 182 8.87 -7.54 -10.32
CA PHE A 182 9.57 -8.81 -10.49
C PHE A 182 9.42 -9.36 -11.93
N VAL A 183 8.20 -9.30 -12.49
CA VAL A 183 7.95 -9.73 -13.88
C VAL A 183 8.72 -8.86 -14.86
N VAL A 184 8.74 -7.53 -14.68
CA VAL A 184 9.50 -6.58 -15.51
C VAL A 184 11.00 -6.89 -15.48
N LEU A 185 11.59 -7.10 -14.31
CA LEU A 185 13.00 -7.44 -14.18
C LEU A 185 13.33 -8.77 -14.86
N ARG A 186 12.45 -9.76 -14.77
CA ARG A 186 12.63 -11.08 -15.39
C ARG A 186 12.44 -11.06 -16.90
N SER A 187 11.44 -10.34 -17.40
CA SER A 187 11.13 -10.21 -18.82
C SER A 187 11.98 -9.16 -19.54
N ARG A 188 12.70 -8.31 -18.79
CA ARG A 188 13.42 -7.12 -19.30
C ARG A 188 12.55 -6.22 -20.19
N SER A 189 11.25 -6.16 -19.91
CA SER A 189 10.27 -5.40 -20.65
C SER A 189 9.37 -4.62 -19.68
N ILE A 190 9.05 -3.35 -20.01
CA ILE A 190 8.19 -2.48 -19.21
C ILE A 190 6.70 -2.75 -19.51
N LEU A 191 6.38 -3.50 -20.56
CA LEU A 191 5.01 -3.82 -21.00
C LEU A 191 4.08 -4.33 -19.89
N PRO A 192 4.53 -5.18 -18.94
CA PRO A 192 3.68 -5.66 -17.84
C PRO A 192 3.17 -4.56 -16.92
N ILE A 193 3.87 -3.45 -16.80
CA ILE A 193 3.43 -2.28 -16.01
C ILE A 193 2.56 -1.36 -16.87
N SER A 194 3.00 -1.04 -18.10
CA SER A 194 2.31 -0.07 -18.95
C SER A 194 0.93 -0.55 -19.42
N ASN A 195 0.73 -1.87 -19.58
CA ASN A 195 -0.53 -2.46 -20.01
C ASN A 195 -1.46 -2.86 -18.85
N ASP A 196 -1.04 -2.65 -17.61
CA ASP A 196 -1.86 -2.98 -16.45
C ASP A 196 -2.94 -1.93 -16.19
N GLY A 197 -4.20 -2.35 -16.28
CA GLY A 197 -5.35 -1.48 -16.04
C GLY A 197 -5.44 -1.00 -14.58
N GLU A 198 -4.98 -1.80 -13.60
CA GLU A 198 -4.95 -1.41 -12.19
C GLU A 198 -3.96 -0.27 -11.95
N ILE A 199 -2.73 -0.41 -12.46
CA ILE A 199 -1.68 0.60 -12.31
C ILE A 199 -2.08 1.91 -13.00
N ARG A 200 -2.66 1.85 -14.20
CA ARG A 200 -3.15 3.06 -14.89
C ARG A 200 -4.25 3.77 -14.09
N THR A 201 -5.19 3.00 -13.54
CA THR A 201 -6.26 3.58 -12.71
C THR A 201 -5.69 4.18 -11.44
N TYR A 202 -4.75 3.50 -10.77
CA TYR A 202 -4.05 4.00 -9.59
C TYR A 202 -3.36 5.33 -9.85
N LEU A 203 -2.51 5.40 -10.88
CA LEU A 203 -1.80 6.63 -11.24
C LEU A 203 -2.76 7.74 -11.68
N GLY A 204 -3.82 7.37 -12.42
CA GLY A 204 -4.86 8.31 -12.82
C GLY A 204 -5.63 8.90 -11.64
N VAL A 205 -5.98 8.09 -10.63
CA VAL A 205 -6.63 8.56 -9.39
C VAL A 205 -5.70 9.48 -8.62
N LEU A 206 -4.42 9.12 -8.44
CA LEU A 206 -3.45 9.98 -7.76
C LEU A 206 -3.31 11.33 -8.44
N LEU A 207 -3.14 11.33 -9.77
CA LEU A 207 -2.99 12.55 -10.54
C LEU A 207 -4.25 13.44 -10.47
N ALA A 208 -5.43 12.86 -10.72
CA ALA A 208 -6.69 13.59 -10.67
C ALA A 208 -6.97 14.17 -9.28
N SER A 209 -6.71 13.39 -8.23
CA SER A 209 -6.90 13.87 -6.85
C SER A 209 -5.89 14.96 -6.47
N THR A 210 -4.64 14.85 -6.93
CA THR A 210 -3.61 15.90 -6.73
C THR A 210 -4.03 17.20 -7.39
N LEU A 211 -4.48 17.14 -8.65
CA LEU A 211 -4.94 18.33 -9.37
C LEU A 211 -6.18 18.94 -8.73
N LEU A 212 -7.11 18.12 -8.25
CA LEU A 212 -8.30 18.57 -7.55
C LEU A 212 -7.97 19.29 -6.24
N VAL A 213 -7.11 18.68 -5.39
CA VAL A 213 -6.68 19.31 -4.12
C VAL A 213 -5.90 20.58 -4.40
N MET A 214 -4.98 20.57 -5.37
CA MET A 214 -4.24 21.75 -5.80
C MET A 214 -5.18 22.90 -6.22
N ALA A 215 -6.18 22.61 -7.07
CA ALA A 215 -7.14 23.59 -7.52
C ALA A 215 -7.95 24.18 -6.34
N LEU A 216 -8.38 23.33 -5.40
CA LEU A 216 -9.08 23.78 -4.19
C LEU A 216 -8.23 24.72 -3.34
N LEU A 217 -6.95 24.38 -3.10
CA LEU A 217 -6.05 25.18 -2.28
C LEU A 217 -5.75 26.54 -2.93
N LEU A 218 -5.57 26.58 -4.27
CA LEU A 218 -5.36 27.82 -5.02
C LEU A 218 -6.61 28.71 -5.00
N VAL A 219 -7.81 28.15 -5.22
CA VAL A 219 -9.07 28.92 -5.19
C VAL A 219 -9.34 29.54 -3.81
N HIS A 220 -8.95 28.83 -2.74
CA HIS A 220 -9.10 29.35 -1.38
C HIS A 220 -7.92 30.22 -0.91
N GLY A 221 -6.90 30.42 -1.75
CA GLY A 221 -5.74 31.27 -1.42
C GLY A 221 -4.91 30.76 -0.24
N VAL A 222 -4.87 29.42 -0.04
CA VAL A 222 -4.09 28.83 1.08
C VAL A 222 -2.60 28.97 0.84
N TYR A 223 -2.17 28.88 -0.42
CA TYR A 223 -0.78 29.09 -0.86
C TYR A 223 -0.77 30.03 -2.08
N GLU A 224 0.26 30.85 -2.19
CA GLU A 224 0.41 31.80 -3.30
C GLU A 224 1.14 31.18 -4.50
N ASP A 225 2.13 30.32 -4.23
CA ASP A 225 2.94 29.68 -5.31
C ASP A 225 2.29 28.38 -5.77
N TRP A 226 2.07 28.29 -7.08
CA TRP A 226 1.47 27.10 -7.69
C TRP A 226 2.37 25.87 -7.62
N LEU A 227 3.71 26.04 -7.68
CA LEU A 227 4.66 24.92 -7.56
C LEU A 227 4.68 24.35 -6.15
N GLU A 228 4.66 25.22 -5.15
CA GLU A 228 4.54 24.82 -3.76
C GLU A 228 3.21 24.11 -3.52
N THR A 229 2.10 24.66 -4.00
CA THR A 229 0.78 24.05 -3.87
C THR A 229 0.72 22.69 -4.53
N LEU A 230 1.31 22.51 -5.72
CA LEU A 230 1.40 21.23 -6.40
C LEU A 230 2.17 20.21 -5.55
N ARG A 231 3.34 20.60 -5.02
CA ARG A 231 4.19 19.73 -4.20
C ARG A 231 3.47 19.26 -2.94
N ILE A 232 2.89 20.20 -2.18
CA ILE A 232 2.19 19.91 -0.92
C ILE A 232 0.94 19.06 -1.19
N SER A 233 0.16 19.38 -2.24
CA SER A 233 -1.00 18.59 -2.65
C SER A 233 -0.60 17.17 -3.05
N ALA A 234 0.43 17.02 -3.89
CA ALA A 234 0.93 15.72 -4.32
C ALA A 234 1.44 14.89 -3.14
N PHE A 235 2.17 15.52 -2.21
CA PHE A 235 2.71 14.85 -1.03
C PHE A 235 1.59 14.26 -0.17
N HIS A 236 0.59 15.06 0.20
CA HIS A 236 -0.48 14.60 1.08
C HIS A 236 -1.43 13.63 0.37
N VAL A 237 -1.75 13.86 -0.91
CA VAL A 237 -2.56 12.91 -1.70
C VAL A 237 -1.87 11.56 -1.79
N VAL A 238 -0.59 11.51 -2.16
CA VAL A 238 0.15 10.26 -2.26
C VAL A 238 0.30 9.60 -0.90
N SER A 239 0.68 10.37 0.14
CA SER A 239 0.86 9.87 1.49
C SER A 239 -0.39 9.18 2.04
N LEU A 240 -1.56 9.82 1.92
CA LEU A 240 -2.80 9.27 2.45
C LEU A 240 -3.41 8.20 1.53
N ALA A 241 -3.34 8.38 0.21
CA ALA A 241 -3.82 7.38 -0.73
C ALA A 241 -3.05 6.06 -0.65
N THR A 242 -1.73 6.10 -0.45
CA THR A 242 -0.91 4.89 -0.25
C THR A 242 -0.98 4.34 1.17
N THR A 243 -1.76 4.96 2.05
CA THR A 243 -1.86 4.64 3.48
C THR A 243 -0.55 4.80 4.25
N THR A 244 0.38 5.63 3.75
CA THR A 244 1.65 5.91 4.43
C THR A 244 1.43 6.78 5.66
N GLY A 245 0.73 7.92 5.53
CA GLY A 245 0.39 8.77 6.67
C GLY A 245 1.45 9.80 7.05
N TYR A 246 2.42 10.12 6.18
CA TYR A 246 3.32 11.24 6.38
C TYR A 246 2.59 12.59 6.26
N ALA A 247 3.01 13.56 7.06
CA ALA A 247 2.54 14.92 6.99
C ALA A 247 3.71 15.90 6.79
N ALA A 248 3.59 16.83 5.84
CA ALA A 248 4.52 17.94 5.65
C ALA A 248 3.97 19.23 6.25
N THR A 249 2.63 19.39 6.27
CA THR A 249 1.91 20.54 6.84
C THR A 249 0.65 20.04 7.54
N ASP A 250 0.04 20.89 8.37
CA ASP A 250 -1.22 20.58 9.03
C ASP A 250 -2.40 20.77 8.04
N TYR A 251 -2.78 19.67 7.38
CA TYR A 251 -3.88 19.64 6.43
C TYR A 251 -5.27 19.72 7.08
N ALA A 252 -5.37 19.67 8.42
CA ALA A 252 -6.65 19.86 9.12
C ALA A 252 -7.17 21.29 8.97
N GLN A 253 -6.28 22.26 8.70
CA GLN A 253 -6.63 23.66 8.47
C GLN A 253 -7.08 23.94 7.02
N TRP A 254 -7.00 22.96 6.13
CA TRP A 254 -7.44 23.11 4.74
C TRP A 254 -8.96 23.19 4.62
N PRO A 255 -9.49 23.66 3.47
CA PRO A 255 -10.93 23.61 3.21
C PRO A 255 -11.47 22.19 3.45
N VAL A 256 -12.60 22.09 4.15
CA VAL A 256 -13.16 20.83 4.71
C VAL A 256 -13.24 19.67 3.70
N PHE A 257 -13.46 19.99 2.43
CA PHE A 257 -13.53 18.98 1.37
C PHE A 257 -12.19 18.26 1.17
N ALA A 258 -11.06 18.97 1.30
CA ALA A 258 -9.74 18.38 1.04
C ALA A 258 -9.38 17.26 2.04
N PRO A 259 -9.47 17.45 3.38
CA PRO A 259 -9.25 16.38 4.35
C PRO A 259 -10.21 15.19 4.16
N ILE A 260 -11.48 15.42 3.85
CA ILE A 260 -12.46 14.36 3.60
C ILE A 260 -12.07 13.54 2.36
N LEU A 261 -11.68 14.21 1.27
CA LEU A 261 -11.21 13.52 0.06
C LEU A 261 -9.97 12.68 0.35
N LEU A 262 -9.01 13.21 1.11
CA LEU A 262 -7.79 12.52 1.48
C LEU A 262 -8.08 11.25 2.31
N MET A 263 -8.97 11.32 3.29
CA MET A 263 -9.44 10.15 4.06
C MET A 263 -10.12 9.11 3.15
N PHE A 264 -10.95 9.56 2.22
CA PHE A 264 -11.63 8.67 1.28
C PHE A 264 -10.63 7.94 0.36
N LEU A 265 -9.60 8.63 -0.12
CA LEU A 265 -8.54 8.02 -0.94
C LEU A 265 -7.79 6.92 -0.19
N GLY A 266 -7.52 7.09 1.10
CA GLY A 266 -6.87 6.08 1.94
C GLY A 266 -7.62 4.75 2.02
N CYS A 267 -8.93 4.75 1.72
CA CYS A 267 -9.72 3.51 1.77
C CYS A 267 -9.40 2.53 0.65
N PHE A 268 -8.96 2.96 -0.55
CA PHE A 268 -8.94 2.07 -1.73
C PHE A 268 -7.84 2.32 -2.77
N ALA A 269 -6.88 3.21 -2.52
CA ALA A 269 -5.99 3.64 -3.61
C ALA A 269 -4.76 2.73 -3.84
N ALA A 270 -4.41 1.81 -2.94
CA ALA A 270 -3.23 0.95 -3.13
C ALA A 270 -3.49 -0.23 -4.08
N CYS A 271 -2.49 -0.59 -4.92
CA CYS A 271 -2.56 -1.74 -5.82
C CYS A 271 -2.49 -3.08 -5.07
N ALA A 272 -3.07 -4.13 -5.64
CA ALA A 272 -2.93 -5.49 -5.12
C ALA A 272 -1.48 -5.97 -5.21
N GLY A 273 -0.93 -6.49 -4.09
CA GLY A 273 0.47 -6.91 -4.02
C GLY A 273 1.47 -5.77 -3.80
N SER A 274 1.01 -4.60 -3.35
CA SER A 274 1.82 -3.53 -2.76
C SER A 274 1.87 -3.67 -1.23
N THR A 275 2.72 -2.87 -0.58
CA THR A 275 2.80 -2.78 0.89
C THR A 275 1.67 -1.95 1.51
N GLY A 276 0.92 -1.17 0.72
CA GLY A 276 -0.17 -0.32 1.19
C GLY A 276 -1.36 -1.10 1.75
N GLY A 277 -2.07 -0.49 2.69
CA GLY A 277 -3.30 -1.01 3.31
C GLY A 277 -4.56 -0.79 2.48
N GLY A 278 -5.72 -0.90 3.12
CA GLY A 278 -7.03 -0.59 2.54
C GLY A 278 -7.58 -1.62 1.54
N ILE A 279 -8.71 -1.26 0.93
CA ILE A 279 -9.33 -2.02 -0.17
C ILE A 279 -8.46 -1.81 -1.41
N LYS A 280 -7.98 -2.88 -2.01
CA LYS A 280 -7.08 -2.77 -3.18
C LYS A 280 -7.80 -2.14 -4.37
N MET A 281 -7.08 -1.35 -5.16
CA MET A 281 -7.60 -0.63 -6.32
C MET A 281 -8.35 -1.55 -7.29
N VAL A 282 -7.86 -2.76 -7.51
CA VAL A 282 -8.52 -3.75 -8.36
C VAL A 282 -9.93 -4.09 -7.87
N ARG A 283 -10.14 -4.19 -6.55
CA ARG A 283 -11.46 -4.48 -5.97
C ARG A 283 -12.40 -3.29 -6.20
N MET A 284 -11.92 -2.07 -6.04
CA MET A 284 -12.71 -0.86 -6.30
C MET A 284 -13.13 -0.77 -7.77
N VAL A 285 -12.20 -1.01 -8.70
CA VAL A 285 -12.51 -1.05 -10.13
C VAL A 285 -13.56 -2.11 -10.46
N LEU A 286 -13.47 -3.29 -9.84
CA LEU A 286 -14.45 -4.37 -10.02
C LEU A 286 -15.82 -3.98 -9.46
N LEU A 287 -15.88 -3.35 -8.29
CA LEU A 287 -17.14 -2.87 -7.69
C LEU A 287 -17.83 -1.83 -8.59
N VAL A 288 -17.07 -0.86 -9.10
CA VAL A 288 -17.62 0.15 -10.02
C VAL A 288 -18.15 -0.50 -11.31
N LYS A 289 -17.39 -1.42 -11.91
CA LYS A 289 -17.84 -2.15 -13.10
C LYS A 289 -19.06 -3.03 -12.84
N GLN A 290 -19.12 -3.66 -11.66
CA GLN A 290 -20.26 -4.44 -11.24
C GLN A 290 -21.51 -3.56 -11.07
N ALA A 291 -21.36 -2.42 -10.39
CA ALA A 291 -22.44 -1.45 -10.23
C ALA A 291 -22.96 -0.95 -11.59
N GLN A 292 -22.05 -0.60 -12.50
CA GLN A 292 -22.42 -0.22 -13.87
C GLN A 292 -23.18 -1.34 -14.59
N ARG A 293 -22.73 -2.60 -14.44
CA ARG A 293 -23.42 -3.76 -15.02
C ARG A 293 -24.83 -3.92 -14.48
N GLU A 294 -25.01 -3.80 -13.17
CA GLU A 294 -26.33 -3.92 -12.55
C GLU A 294 -27.27 -2.78 -12.97
N LEU A 295 -26.75 -1.55 -13.11
CA LEU A 295 -27.54 -0.43 -13.64
C LEU A 295 -28.00 -0.69 -15.08
N VAL A 296 -27.13 -1.19 -15.96
CA VAL A 296 -27.49 -1.57 -17.33
C VAL A 296 -28.52 -2.70 -17.32
N ARG A 297 -28.40 -3.66 -16.41
CA ARG A 297 -29.33 -4.80 -16.28
C ARG A 297 -30.71 -4.38 -15.82
N ILE A 298 -30.82 -3.33 -14.99
CA ILE A 298 -32.12 -2.76 -14.59
C ILE A 298 -32.87 -2.24 -15.84
N ILE A 299 -32.15 -1.57 -16.75
CA ILE A 299 -32.73 -0.99 -17.97
C ILE A 299 -32.97 -2.08 -19.04
N HIS A 300 -32.04 -3.04 -19.15
CA HIS A 300 -32.05 -4.11 -20.14
C HIS A 300 -31.88 -5.48 -19.49
N PRO A 301 -32.94 -6.11 -18.94
CA PRO A 301 -32.84 -7.34 -18.12
C PRO A 301 -32.22 -8.56 -18.83
N ARG A 302 -32.28 -8.61 -20.15
CA ARG A 302 -31.77 -9.72 -20.97
C ARG A 302 -30.34 -9.53 -21.47
N VAL A 303 -29.72 -8.40 -21.20
CA VAL A 303 -28.32 -8.13 -21.64
C VAL A 303 -27.35 -8.95 -20.85
N VAL A 304 -26.52 -9.73 -21.52
CA VAL A 304 -25.34 -10.38 -20.97
C VAL A 304 -24.15 -9.42 -21.11
N ASN A 305 -23.82 -8.69 -20.07
CA ASN A 305 -22.70 -7.76 -20.05
C ASN A 305 -21.57 -8.34 -19.14
N PRO A 306 -20.55 -8.99 -19.73
CA PRO A 306 -19.46 -9.56 -18.96
C PRO A 306 -18.54 -8.46 -18.40
N VAL A 307 -18.14 -8.58 -17.14
CA VAL A 307 -17.13 -7.69 -16.55
C VAL A 307 -15.74 -8.14 -17.02
N ALA A 308 -15.08 -7.31 -17.82
CA ALA A 308 -13.71 -7.56 -18.28
C ALA A 308 -12.69 -6.69 -17.49
N LEU A 309 -11.60 -7.30 -17.07
CA LEU A 309 -10.44 -6.63 -16.47
C LEU A 309 -9.17 -7.06 -17.22
N GLY A 310 -8.43 -6.09 -17.78
CA GLY A 310 -7.18 -6.36 -18.48
C GLY A 310 -7.29 -7.36 -19.66
N GLY A 311 -8.43 -7.35 -20.39
CA GLY A 311 -8.66 -8.27 -21.51
C GLY A 311 -9.18 -9.66 -21.12
N THR A 312 -9.23 -10.00 -19.84
CA THR A 312 -9.84 -11.23 -19.33
C THR A 312 -11.28 -10.99 -18.90
N CYS A 313 -12.19 -11.79 -19.44
CA CYS A 313 -13.59 -11.78 -19.05
C CYS A 313 -13.75 -12.48 -17.69
N LEU A 314 -14.22 -11.76 -16.69
CA LEU A 314 -14.59 -12.32 -15.39
C LEU A 314 -16.10 -12.64 -15.44
N LEU A 315 -16.42 -13.89 -15.76
CA LEU A 315 -17.76 -14.41 -15.57
C LEU A 315 -18.02 -14.55 -14.05
N TYR A 316 -18.50 -13.50 -13.43
CA TYR A 316 -19.11 -13.58 -12.12
C TYR A 316 -20.55 -14.08 -12.33
N THR A 317 -20.70 -15.36 -12.58
CA THR A 317 -21.96 -16.04 -12.36
C THR A 317 -22.04 -16.25 -10.84
N SER A 318 -22.89 -15.49 -10.14
CA SER A 318 -23.44 -15.97 -8.89
C SER A 318 -23.96 -17.38 -9.18
N PRO A 319 -23.54 -18.41 -8.42
CA PRO A 319 -24.07 -19.75 -8.65
C PRO A 319 -25.59 -19.66 -8.59
N SER A 320 -26.23 -19.89 -9.71
CA SER A 320 -27.69 -20.00 -9.75
C SER A 320 -28.06 -21.15 -8.79
N PRO A 321 -29.11 -21.02 -7.99
CA PRO A 321 -29.60 -22.15 -7.20
C PRO A 321 -29.83 -23.41 -8.06
N ARG A 322 -29.95 -23.27 -9.39
CA ARG A 322 -30.04 -24.38 -10.34
C ARG A 322 -28.69 -25.06 -10.67
N ASP A 323 -27.56 -24.36 -10.53
CA ASP A 323 -26.24 -24.95 -10.82
C ASP A 323 -25.85 -26.00 -9.76
N GLY A 324 -26.34 -25.85 -8.52
CA GLY A 324 -26.20 -26.85 -7.47
C GLY A 324 -27.06 -28.12 -7.64
N LEU A 325 -28.11 -28.05 -8.45
CA LEU A 325 -28.98 -29.19 -8.76
C LEU A 325 -28.44 -30.00 -9.96
N LEU A 326 -27.86 -29.35 -10.97
CA LEU A 326 -27.29 -30.03 -12.14
C LEU A 326 -26.00 -30.81 -11.81
N SER A 327 -25.24 -30.41 -10.79
CA SER A 327 -24.07 -31.18 -10.34
C SER A 327 -24.38 -32.44 -9.57
N ARG A 328 -25.67 -32.70 -9.26
CA ARG A 328 -26.15 -33.89 -8.53
C ARG A 328 -26.87 -34.90 -9.40
N MET A 329 -26.97 -34.67 -10.71
CA MET A 329 -27.49 -35.71 -11.60
C MET A 329 -26.40 -36.77 -11.82
N PRO A 330 -26.61 -38.04 -11.44
CA PRO A 330 -25.70 -39.13 -11.79
C PRO A 330 -25.71 -39.27 -13.32
N SER A 331 -24.51 -39.37 -13.89
CA SER A 331 -24.32 -39.77 -15.26
C SER A 331 -24.78 -41.22 -15.42
N SER A 332 -26.04 -41.42 -15.70
CA SER A 332 -26.56 -42.73 -16.03
C SER A 332 -26.94 -42.77 -17.51
N ALA A 333 -26.27 -43.68 -18.16
CA ALA A 333 -26.42 -44.28 -19.51
C ALA A 333 -25.72 -43.56 -20.65
#